data_8a27389e5c49adb5838e8f1930e76964
#
_entry.id   8a27389e5c49adb5838e8f1930e76964
#
_cell.length_a   1.000
_cell.length_b   1.000
_cell.length_c   1.000
_cell.angle_alpha   90.00
_cell.angle_beta   90.00
_cell.angle_gamma   90.00
#
_symmetry.space_group_name_H-M   'P 1'
#
loop_
_entity.id
_entity.type
_entity.pdbx_description
1 polymer ?
#
loop_
_entity_poly.entity_id
_entity_poly.type
_entity_poly.pdbx_seq_one_letter_code
_entity_poly.pdbx_strand_id
1 'polypeptide(L)'
;MIVEFFRYGAGLSKGPLDYFLGKKRDREHAKILSGNEQEVAGLIDSSPFAKKYTSGCLSFYESDLSDEAKRKIMADFEHCLFPGMSSDQYRVLWIEHRDKINEETGERRLELNFLIPNTEILTGNRLQPFYHEADM
;
A
#
# COMPACT_ATOMS: atom_id res chain seq x y z
N MET A 1 3.60 14.78 5.89
CA MET A 1 3.41 13.50 5.18
C MET A 1 3.97 13.59 3.77
N ILE A 2 4.74 12.61 3.38
CA ILE A 2 5.31 12.51 2.03
C ILE A 2 4.75 11.26 1.37
N VAL A 3 4.24 11.42 0.14
CA VAL A 3 3.69 10.31 -0.64
C VAL A 3 4.72 9.88 -1.68
N GLU A 4 5.01 8.57 -1.75
CA GLU A 4 5.89 8.01 -2.75
C GLU A 4 5.21 6.81 -3.43
N PHE A 5 5.18 6.82 -4.76
CA PHE A 5 4.76 5.66 -5.55
C PHE A 5 6.00 4.93 -6.05
N PHE A 6 6.05 3.61 -5.86
CA PHE A 6 7.18 2.81 -6.28
C PHE A 6 7.06 2.49 -7.77
N ARG A 7 8.22 2.27 -8.42
CA ARG A 7 8.26 2.03 -9.88
C ARG A 7 7.76 0.65 -10.28
N TYR A 8 7.92 -0.35 -9.40
CA TYR A 8 7.66 -1.74 -9.74
C TYR A 8 6.17 -2.03 -9.70
N GLY A 9 5.71 -2.86 -10.62
CA GLY A 9 4.28 -3.20 -10.70
C GLY A 9 3.99 -4.36 -11.67
N ALA A 10 4.99 -4.85 -12.39
CA ALA A 10 4.80 -5.86 -13.44
C ALA A 10 4.97 -7.29 -12.96
N GLY A 11 5.65 -7.51 -11.83
CA GLY A 11 5.93 -8.84 -11.32
C GLY A 11 4.79 -9.45 -10.52
N LEU A 12 5.03 -10.66 -10.00
CA LEU A 12 4.08 -11.36 -9.15
C LEU A 12 4.09 -10.80 -7.72
N SER A 13 3.12 -11.23 -6.92
CA SER A 13 2.93 -10.71 -5.56
C SER A 13 4.09 -10.98 -4.61
N LYS A 14 4.88 -12.03 -4.89
CA LYS A 14 6.01 -12.42 -4.02
C LYS A 14 6.98 -11.26 -3.79
N GLY A 15 7.31 -10.49 -4.81
CA GLY A 15 8.25 -9.37 -4.71
C GLY A 15 7.84 -8.34 -3.66
N PRO A 16 6.71 -7.65 -3.84
CA PRO A 16 6.28 -6.65 -2.89
C PRO A 16 5.91 -7.23 -1.51
N LEU A 17 5.31 -8.42 -1.45
CA LEU A 17 4.96 -9.02 -0.16
C LEU A 17 6.19 -9.41 0.65
N ASP A 18 7.22 -9.96 0.01
CA ASP A 18 8.48 -10.26 0.70
C ASP A 18 9.16 -8.99 1.18
N TYR A 19 9.07 -7.92 0.40
CA TYR A 19 9.62 -6.63 0.82
C TYR A 19 8.88 -6.05 2.02
N PHE A 20 7.54 -5.99 1.97
CA PHE A 20 6.75 -5.34 3.01
C PHE A 20 6.69 -6.14 4.31
N LEU A 21 6.64 -7.45 4.23
CA LEU A 21 6.37 -8.31 5.39
C LEU A 21 7.52 -9.23 5.78
N GLY A 22 8.58 -9.29 4.96
CA GLY A 22 9.67 -10.23 5.15
C GLY A 22 9.43 -11.52 4.39
N LYS A 23 10.51 -12.13 3.90
CA LYS A 23 10.44 -13.35 3.10
C LYS A 23 9.77 -14.51 3.84
N LYS A 24 9.93 -14.54 5.17
CA LYS A 24 9.28 -15.53 6.05
C LYS A 24 8.17 -14.90 6.89
N ARG A 25 7.68 -13.72 6.47
CA ARG A 25 6.68 -12.91 7.20
C ARG A 25 7.18 -12.50 8.59
N ASP A 26 8.46 -12.24 8.69
CA ASP A 26 9.18 -11.99 9.95
C ASP A 26 9.84 -10.61 10.00
N ARG A 27 9.50 -9.69 9.10
CA ARG A 27 10.06 -8.33 9.11
C ARG A 27 9.66 -7.63 10.42
N GLU A 28 10.67 -7.22 11.19
CA GLU A 28 10.45 -6.54 12.46
C GLU A 28 9.80 -5.17 12.25
N HIS A 29 8.93 -4.77 13.17
CA HIS A 29 8.21 -3.50 13.14
C HIS A 29 7.33 -3.32 11.90
N ALA A 30 6.91 -4.42 11.29
CA ALA A 30 5.96 -4.43 10.18
C ALA A 30 4.69 -5.14 10.59
N LYS A 31 3.53 -4.55 10.31
CA LYS A 31 2.26 -5.24 10.55
C LYS A 31 1.19 -4.81 9.56
N ILE A 32 0.30 -5.73 9.24
CA ILE A 32 -0.85 -5.45 8.39
C ILE A 32 -1.88 -4.67 9.20
N LEU A 33 -2.29 -3.50 8.69
CA LEU A 33 -3.32 -2.68 9.32
C LEU A 33 -4.70 -2.92 8.72
N SER A 34 -4.77 -3.23 7.43
CA SER A 34 -6.03 -3.41 6.73
C SER A 34 -5.79 -4.24 5.46
N GLY A 35 -6.81 -4.99 5.06
CA GLY A 35 -6.75 -5.82 3.87
C GLY A 35 -6.37 -7.27 4.16
N ASN A 36 -6.43 -8.10 3.13
CA ASN A 36 -6.15 -9.54 3.22
C ASN A 36 -5.00 -9.90 2.28
N GLU A 37 -3.93 -10.44 2.83
CA GLU A 37 -2.72 -10.78 2.09
C GLU A 37 -3.00 -11.79 0.98
N GLN A 38 -3.75 -12.84 1.29
CA GLN A 38 -4.02 -13.93 0.34
C GLN A 38 -4.91 -13.45 -0.81
N GLU A 39 -5.89 -12.62 -0.52
CA GLU A 39 -6.77 -12.06 -1.55
C GLU A 39 -5.98 -11.15 -2.49
N VAL A 40 -5.17 -10.26 -1.94
CA VAL A 40 -4.35 -9.35 -2.74
C VAL A 40 -3.35 -10.12 -3.58
N ALA A 41 -2.69 -11.13 -3.00
CA ALA A 41 -1.75 -11.99 -3.72
C ALA A 41 -2.43 -12.70 -4.89
N GLY A 42 -3.61 -13.27 -4.67
CA GLY A 42 -4.37 -13.95 -5.71
C GLY A 42 -4.75 -13.03 -6.87
N LEU A 43 -5.19 -11.82 -6.56
CA LEU A 43 -5.55 -10.84 -7.59
C LEU A 43 -4.33 -10.40 -8.42
N ILE A 44 -3.20 -10.20 -7.78
CA ILE A 44 -1.97 -9.82 -8.48
C ILE A 44 -1.48 -10.98 -9.35
N ASP A 45 -1.40 -12.18 -8.79
CA ASP A 45 -0.83 -13.34 -9.48
C ASP A 45 -1.68 -13.83 -10.64
N SER A 46 -2.99 -13.59 -10.58
CA SER A 46 -3.91 -13.95 -11.67
C SER A 46 -4.13 -12.83 -12.68
N SER A 47 -3.53 -11.67 -12.47
CA SER A 47 -3.74 -10.51 -13.34
C SER A 47 -3.17 -10.75 -14.74
N PRO A 48 -3.97 -10.52 -15.80
CA PRO A 48 -3.48 -10.62 -17.18
C PRO A 48 -2.80 -9.35 -17.67
N PHE A 49 -2.78 -8.30 -16.84
CA PHE A 49 -2.28 -6.99 -17.25
C PHE A 49 -0.77 -6.89 -17.11
N ALA A 50 -0.14 -6.02 -17.94
CA ALA A 50 1.29 -5.79 -17.88
C ALA A 50 1.69 -5.19 -16.51
N LYS A 51 0.94 -4.19 -16.04
CA LYS A 51 1.10 -3.67 -14.69
C LYS A 51 0.06 -4.30 -13.78
N LYS A 52 0.51 -5.19 -12.92
CA LYS A 52 -0.36 -6.01 -12.07
C LYS A 52 -0.73 -5.36 -10.75
N TYR A 53 0.11 -4.44 -10.27
CA TYR A 53 -0.12 -3.78 -8.98
C TYR A 53 0.48 -2.38 -8.95
N THR A 54 0.02 -1.60 -7.98
CA THR A 54 0.57 -0.30 -7.62
C THR A 54 0.95 -0.37 -6.15
N SER A 55 2.12 0.14 -5.81
CA SER A 55 2.58 0.17 -4.43
C SER A 55 3.29 1.48 -4.12
N GLY A 56 3.43 1.74 -2.82
CA GLY A 56 4.10 2.94 -2.37
C GLY A 56 3.98 3.11 -0.87
N CYS A 57 4.30 4.29 -0.39
CA CYS A 57 4.18 4.59 1.03
C CYS A 57 3.83 6.04 1.31
N LEU A 58 3.22 6.23 2.49
CA LEU A 58 3.02 7.52 3.12
C LEU A 58 4.00 7.60 4.28
N SER A 59 4.95 8.56 4.23
CA SER A 59 5.96 8.72 5.26
C SER A 59 5.61 9.88 6.18
N PHE A 60 5.84 9.71 7.48
CA PHE A 60 5.49 10.70 8.51
C PHE A 60 6.72 11.09 9.31
N TYR A 61 6.71 12.32 9.84
CA TYR A 61 7.71 12.75 10.80
C TYR A 61 7.47 12.16 12.19
N GLU A 62 6.19 11.93 12.51
CA GLU A 62 5.79 11.38 13.80
C GLU A 62 6.27 9.93 13.93
N SER A 63 6.63 9.53 15.16
CA SER A 63 7.01 8.15 15.43
C SER A 63 5.80 7.22 15.42
N ASP A 64 4.62 7.76 15.72
CA ASP A 64 3.35 7.04 15.67
C ASP A 64 2.18 8.01 15.59
N LEU A 65 1.03 7.48 15.23
CA LEU A 65 -0.25 8.19 15.21
C LEU A 65 -1.30 7.29 15.87
N SER A 66 -2.42 7.88 16.31
CA SER A 66 -3.52 7.07 16.84
C SER A 66 -4.09 6.16 15.75
N ASP A 67 -4.70 5.06 16.16
CA ASP A 67 -5.35 4.14 15.23
C ASP A 67 -6.45 4.84 14.43
N GLU A 68 -7.18 5.74 15.07
CA GLU A 68 -8.22 6.53 14.39
C GLU A 68 -7.62 7.44 13.32
N ALA A 69 -6.51 8.12 13.62
CA ALA A 69 -5.83 8.97 12.65
C ALA A 69 -5.31 8.16 11.46
N LYS A 70 -4.74 6.98 11.72
CA LYS A 70 -4.27 6.08 10.66
C LYS A 70 -5.42 5.66 9.76
N ARG A 71 -6.55 5.24 10.34
CA ARG A 71 -7.73 4.83 9.55
C ARG A 71 -8.25 5.97 8.67
N LYS A 72 -8.31 7.19 9.23
CA LYS A 72 -8.78 8.35 8.47
C LYS A 72 -7.83 8.65 7.30
N ILE A 73 -6.54 8.63 7.53
CA ILE A 73 -5.53 8.89 6.50
C ILE A 73 -5.63 7.85 5.38
N MET A 74 -5.72 6.56 5.74
CA MET A 74 -5.85 5.49 4.77
C MET A 74 -7.13 5.64 3.92
N ALA A 75 -8.26 5.93 4.56
CA ALA A 75 -9.52 6.11 3.86
C ALA A 75 -9.48 7.34 2.93
N ASP A 76 -8.95 8.45 3.40
CA ASP A 76 -8.83 9.67 2.60
C ASP A 76 -7.94 9.44 1.38
N PHE A 77 -6.83 8.70 1.56
CA PHE A 77 -5.92 8.37 0.47
C PHE A 77 -6.61 7.49 -0.57
N GLU A 78 -7.34 6.46 -0.13
CA GLU A 78 -8.09 5.60 -1.04
C GLU A 78 -9.11 6.39 -1.87
N HIS A 79 -9.82 7.33 -1.24
CA HIS A 79 -10.78 8.18 -1.95
C HIS A 79 -10.10 9.08 -2.99
N CYS A 80 -8.88 9.52 -2.73
CA CYS A 80 -8.10 10.30 -3.69
C CYS A 80 -7.65 9.44 -4.88
N LEU A 81 -7.30 8.18 -4.65
CA LEU A 81 -6.86 7.28 -5.71
C LEU A 81 -8.02 6.75 -6.55
N PHE A 82 -9.18 6.57 -5.95
CA PHE A 82 -10.34 5.93 -6.57
C PHE A 82 -11.59 6.83 -6.46
N PRO A 83 -11.54 8.04 -7.06
CA PRO A 83 -12.67 8.98 -6.93
C PRO A 83 -13.94 8.39 -7.53
N GLY A 84 -15.04 8.48 -6.78
CA GLY A 84 -16.34 8.00 -7.22
C GLY A 84 -16.53 6.49 -7.14
N MET A 85 -15.54 5.75 -6.64
CA MET A 85 -15.64 4.29 -6.52
C MET A 85 -16.02 3.91 -5.08
N SER A 86 -16.79 2.81 -4.96
CA SER A 86 -17.09 2.22 -3.67
C SER A 86 -16.01 1.20 -3.27
N SER A 87 -15.89 0.93 -1.98
CA SER A 87 -14.83 0.06 -1.44
C SER A 87 -14.91 -1.39 -1.90
N ASP A 88 -16.02 -1.84 -2.47
CA ASP A 88 -16.16 -3.19 -3.00
C ASP A 88 -15.58 -3.34 -4.42
N GLN A 89 -15.17 -2.24 -5.05
CA GLN A 89 -14.64 -2.24 -6.42
C GLN A 89 -13.12 -2.39 -6.48
N TYR A 90 -12.42 -2.25 -5.36
CA TYR A 90 -10.96 -2.33 -5.33
C TYR A 90 -10.50 -2.97 -4.02
N ARG A 91 -9.23 -3.37 -3.97
CA ARG A 91 -8.61 -3.90 -2.74
C ARG A 91 -7.30 -3.16 -2.48
N VAL A 92 -7.01 -2.93 -1.20
CA VAL A 92 -5.74 -2.34 -0.76
C VAL A 92 -5.24 -3.14 0.43
N LEU A 93 -3.98 -3.51 0.41
CA LEU A 93 -3.30 -4.05 1.58
C LEU A 93 -2.47 -2.90 2.19
N TRP A 94 -2.76 -2.56 3.43
CA TRP A 94 -2.03 -1.54 4.16
C TRP A 94 -1.10 -2.18 5.18
N ILE A 95 0.18 -1.82 5.12
CA ILE A 95 1.21 -2.36 6.01
C ILE A 95 1.93 -1.21 6.70
N GLU A 96 1.93 -1.23 8.03
CA GLU A 96 2.69 -0.27 8.82
C GLU A 96 4.14 -0.73 8.92
N HIS A 97 5.09 0.20 8.70
CA HIS A 97 6.50 0.01 9.02
C HIS A 97 6.93 1.04 10.04
N ARG A 98 7.71 0.60 11.04
CA ARG A 98 8.34 1.45 12.03
C ARG A 98 9.79 1.04 12.27
N ASP A 99 10.45 0.52 11.24
CA ASP A 99 11.84 0.06 11.33
C ASP A 99 12.88 1.10 10.92
N LYS A 100 12.45 2.21 10.33
CA LYS A 100 13.36 3.31 9.99
C LYS A 100 13.49 4.28 11.16
N ILE A 101 14.69 4.84 11.31
CA ILE A 101 15.01 5.75 12.42
C ILE A 101 15.23 7.16 11.87
N ASN A 102 14.65 8.15 12.54
CA ASN A 102 14.91 9.55 12.28
C ASN A 102 16.27 9.88 12.92
N GLU A 103 17.25 10.25 12.11
CA GLU A 103 18.61 10.50 12.57
C GLU A 103 18.71 11.71 13.51
N GLU A 104 17.80 12.68 13.36
CA GLU A 104 17.81 13.88 14.19
C GLU A 104 17.28 13.63 15.61
N THR A 105 16.26 12.80 15.74
CA THR A 105 15.58 12.56 17.03
C THR A 105 15.92 11.22 17.66
N GLY A 106 16.46 10.27 16.88
CA GLY A 106 16.70 8.90 17.34
C GLY A 106 15.44 8.08 17.47
N GLU A 107 14.27 8.64 17.16
CA GLU A 107 13.00 7.92 17.22
C GLU A 107 12.70 7.19 15.93
N ARG A 108 11.86 6.15 16.01
CA ARG A 108 11.42 5.43 14.83
C ARG A 108 10.42 6.27 14.06
N ARG A 109 10.47 6.14 12.74
CA ARG A 109 9.55 6.85 11.84
C ARG A 109 8.41 5.93 11.45
N LEU A 110 7.21 6.50 11.36
CA LEU A 110 6.03 5.79 10.91
C LEU A 110 5.95 5.87 9.38
N GLU A 111 5.72 4.73 8.74
CA GLU A 111 5.36 4.64 7.33
C GLU A 111 4.11 3.79 7.17
N LEU A 112 3.17 4.25 6.35
CA LEU A 112 2.00 3.47 5.96
C LEU A 112 2.21 3.08 4.49
N ASN A 113 2.44 1.79 4.25
CA ASN A 113 2.70 1.26 2.92
C ASN A 113 1.43 0.68 2.33
N PHE A 114 1.26 0.82 1.01
CA PHE A 114 0.09 0.28 0.33
C PHE A 114 0.49 -0.61 -0.83
N LEU A 115 -0.31 -1.65 -1.05
CA LEU A 115 -0.18 -2.57 -2.18
C LEU A 115 -1.58 -2.76 -2.76
N ILE A 116 -1.75 -2.40 -4.03
CA ILE A 116 -3.05 -2.34 -4.69
C ILE A 116 -3.02 -3.21 -5.95
N PRO A 117 -3.82 -4.29 -6.01
CA PRO A 117 -4.01 -4.99 -7.28
C PRO A 117 -4.68 -4.07 -8.30
N ASN A 118 -4.14 -4.01 -9.52
CA ASN A 118 -4.66 -3.14 -10.57
C ASN A 118 -5.84 -3.78 -11.32
N THR A 119 -6.79 -4.32 -10.56
CA THR A 119 -7.97 -5.00 -11.07
C THR A 119 -9.22 -4.46 -10.38
N GLU A 120 -10.21 -4.07 -11.16
CA GLU A 120 -11.53 -3.69 -10.65
C GLU A 120 -12.30 -4.98 -10.34
N ILE A 121 -12.78 -5.11 -9.10
CA ILE A 121 -13.22 -6.39 -8.53
C ILE A 121 -14.52 -6.90 -9.18
N LEU A 122 -15.46 -5.99 -9.46
CA LEU A 122 -16.78 -6.39 -9.94
C LEU A 122 -16.80 -6.83 -11.40
N THR A 123 -15.88 -6.30 -12.22
CA THR A 123 -15.84 -6.58 -13.66
C THR A 123 -14.61 -7.35 -14.09
N GLY A 124 -13.55 -7.38 -13.29
CA GLY A 124 -12.26 -7.93 -13.67
C GLY A 124 -11.48 -7.05 -14.62
N ASN A 125 -11.96 -5.84 -14.91
CA ASN A 125 -11.27 -4.91 -15.79
C ASN A 125 -10.02 -4.32 -15.13
N ARG A 126 -9.15 -3.79 -15.97
CA ARG A 126 -7.96 -3.09 -15.48
C ARG A 126 -8.38 -1.86 -14.68
N LEU A 127 -7.78 -1.71 -13.50
CA LEU A 127 -7.94 -0.54 -12.64
C LEU A 127 -6.58 0.11 -12.45
N GLN A 128 -6.48 1.39 -12.83
CA GLN A 128 -5.26 2.17 -12.61
C GLN A 128 -5.59 3.21 -11.52
N PRO A 129 -4.94 3.14 -10.37
CA PRO A 129 -5.16 4.17 -9.33
C PRO A 129 -4.86 5.55 -9.90
N PHE A 130 -5.72 6.51 -9.56
CA PHE A 130 -5.56 7.88 -10.04
C PHE A 130 -4.45 8.59 -9.25
N TYR A 131 -3.39 9.01 -9.94
CA TYR A 131 -2.38 9.89 -9.38
C TYR A 131 -1.76 10.70 -10.49
N HIS A 132 -1.22 11.86 -10.15
CA HIS A 132 -0.60 12.78 -11.07
C HIS A 132 0.92 12.63 -11.00
N GLU A 133 1.60 12.49 -12.15
CA GLU A 133 3.05 12.37 -12.16
C GLU A 133 3.75 13.54 -11.49
N ALA A 134 3.18 14.74 -11.60
CA ALA A 134 3.72 15.94 -10.98
C ALA A 134 3.64 15.88 -9.44
N ASP A 135 2.83 15.01 -8.89
CA ASP A 135 2.65 14.87 -7.44
C ASP A 135 3.60 13.83 -6.82
N MET A 136 4.40 13.18 -7.66
CA MET A 136 5.35 12.15 -7.22
C MET A 136 6.71 12.73 -6.90
#